data_d622ca1bb6a822a69b96b04abd9f9b6e
#
_entry.id   d622ca1bb6a822a69b96b04abd9f9b6e
#
_cell.length_a   1.000
_cell.length_b   1.000
_cell.length_c   1.000
_cell.angle_alpha   90.00
_cell.angle_beta   90.00
_cell.angle_gamma   90.00
#
_symmetry.space_group_name_H-M   'P 1'
#
loop_
_entity.id
_entity.type
_entity.pdbx_description
1 polymer ?
#
loop_
_entity_poly.entity_id
_entity_poly.type
_entity_poly.pdbx_seq_one_letter_code
_entity_poly.pdbx_strand_id
1 'polypeptide(L)'
;MKFEGVRDDQSQVVAKSIDYDEDDLSLTEVIQAGLNPTAQQQARDMETYQANKQATDAAIAARQQEIEASKQKIAANEQGFQEVAQSTQKRFSELTGWAMKREATAHFEVGDSTLSANDKEAIATLAQEAVNSKGYVIEVKGFADSTGNPVSNQQLSKDRAEAVVAYLLQDCHVPTKNIVAPGAMSETHPKASNETTFGRAENRRVEIKVLVNKGVAGGSGN
;
A
#
# COMPACT_ATOMS: atom_id res chain seq x y z
N MET A 1 89.18 13.83 14.47
CA MET A 1 88.54 12.74 13.77
C MET A 1 88.74 12.89 12.25
N LYS A 2 89.35 11.89 11.60
CA LYS A 2 89.44 11.80 10.13
C LYS A 2 88.59 10.66 9.68
N PHE A 3 87.74 10.94 8.69
CA PHE A 3 86.84 9.95 8.15
C PHE A 3 87.21 9.66 6.69
N GLU A 4 87.42 8.44 6.34
CA GLU A 4 87.61 7.99 4.98
C GLU A 4 86.45 7.01 4.62
N GLY A 5 85.61 7.46 3.73
CA GLY A 5 84.43 6.66 3.29
C GLY A 5 84.56 6.27 1.83
N VAL A 6 84.10 5.10 1.51
CA VAL A 6 83.96 4.55 0.14
C VAL A 6 82.45 4.37 -0.14
N ARG A 7 81.99 4.67 -1.34
CA ARG A 7 80.65 4.34 -1.77
C ARG A 7 80.58 2.86 -2.15
N ASP A 8 79.59 2.16 -1.62
CA ASP A 8 79.27 0.80 -2.03
C ASP A 8 78.48 0.78 -3.34
N ASP A 9 78.15 -0.40 -3.84
CA ASP A 9 77.41 -0.66 -5.08
C ASP A 9 75.99 -0.08 -5.05
N GLN A 10 75.46 0.30 -3.86
CA GLN A 10 74.15 0.93 -3.67
C GLN A 10 74.27 2.43 -3.45
N SER A 11 75.43 3.02 -3.74
CA SER A 11 75.74 4.45 -3.57
C SER A 11 75.68 4.97 -2.10
N GLN A 12 75.72 4.05 -1.13
CA GLN A 12 75.84 4.41 0.28
C GLN A 12 77.29 4.65 0.64
N VAL A 13 77.49 5.62 1.50
CA VAL A 13 78.85 5.89 2.02
C VAL A 13 79.15 4.98 3.19
N VAL A 14 80.06 4.04 2.99
CA VAL A 14 80.51 3.11 4.03
C VAL A 14 81.85 3.60 4.58
N ALA A 15 81.98 3.68 5.88
CA ALA A 15 83.23 4.01 6.52
C ALA A 15 84.26 2.91 6.32
N LYS A 16 85.39 3.23 5.67
CA LYS A 16 86.48 2.29 5.46
C LYS A 16 87.44 2.26 6.64
N SER A 17 87.67 3.41 7.24
CA SER A 17 88.40 3.53 8.48
C SER A 17 87.99 4.80 9.22
N ILE A 18 88.04 4.74 10.52
CA ILE A 18 87.83 5.90 11.40
C ILE A 18 89.05 5.96 12.32
N ASP A 19 89.88 6.98 12.11
CA ASP A 19 90.95 7.28 13.02
C ASP A 19 90.51 8.24 14.10
N TYR A 20 90.63 7.84 15.35
CA TYR A 20 90.24 8.66 16.50
C TYR A 20 91.33 8.51 17.60
N ASP A 21 91.49 9.55 18.39
CA ASP A 21 92.26 9.56 19.62
C ASP A 21 91.37 9.28 20.84
N GLU A 22 91.93 9.32 22.07
CA GLU A 22 91.21 9.06 23.31
C GLU A 22 90.02 10.01 23.54
N ASP A 23 90.12 11.23 23.06
CA ASP A 23 89.04 12.26 23.18
C ASP A 23 87.90 11.93 22.19
N ASP A 24 88.24 11.43 21.01
CA ASP A 24 87.26 10.95 20.02
C ASP A 24 86.50 9.68 20.46
N LEU A 25 87.13 8.82 21.32
CA LEU A 25 86.47 7.64 21.85
C LEU A 25 85.27 8.03 22.71
N SER A 26 85.44 9.06 23.56
CA SER A 26 84.35 9.51 24.42
C SER A 26 83.20 10.11 23.59
N LEU A 27 83.49 10.74 22.49
CA LEU A 27 82.47 11.27 21.57
C LEU A 27 81.73 10.11 20.85
N THR A 28 82.41 9.03 20.49
CA THR A 28 81.86 7.87 19.86
C THR A 28 80.89 7.17 20.81
N GLU A 29 81.27 7.03 22.10
CA GLU A 29 80.41 6.45 23.13
C GLU A 29 79.12 7.30 23.35
N VAL A 30 79.23 8.61 23.34
CA VAL A 30 78.10 9.55 23.46
C VAL A 30 77.18 9.43 22.25
N ILE A 31 77.76 9.32 21.04
CA ILE A 31 76.95 9.13 19.83
C ILE A 31 76.21 7.78 19.84
N GLN A 32 76.93 6.71 20.27
CA GLN A 32 76.34 5.40 20.37
C GLN A 32 75.27 5.30 21.45
N ALA A 33 75.47 5.98 22.58
CA ALA A 33 74.45 6.10 23.64
C ALA A 33 73.23 6.91 23.16
N GLY A 34 73.43 7.91 22.28
CA GLY A 34 72.34 8.67 21.67
C GLY A 34 71.56 7.93 20.60
N LEU A 35 72.21 7.04 19.87
CA LEU A 35 71.54 6.19 18.85
C LEU A 35 70.66 5.07 19.42
N ASN A 36 71.06 4.50 20.56
CA ASN A 36 70.30 3.44 21.24
C ASN A 36 68.87 3.85 21.66
N PRO A 37 68.66 5.05 22.26
CA PRO A 37 67.32 5.58 22.52
C PRO A 37 66.52 5.75 21.24
N THR A 38 67.13 6.18 20.12
CA THR A 38 66.46 6.33 18.84
C THR A 38 65.96 5.01 18.25
N ALA A 39 66.78 3.96 18.33
CA ALA A 39 66.36 2.62 17.88
C ALA A 39 65.20 2.06 18.73
N GLN A 40 65.22 2.30 20.06
CA GLN A 40 64.15 1.93 20.95
C GLN A 40 62.87 2.73 20.66
N GLN A 41 62.97 4.00 20.34
CA GLN A 41 61.83 4.83 19.95
C GLN A 41 61.21 4.36 18.65
N GLN A 42 62.00 4.06 17.64
CA GLN A 42 61.54 3.49 16.37
C GLN A 42 60.81 2.14 16.56
N ALA A 43 61.31 1.27 17.44
CA ALA A 43 60.66 0.03 17.75
C ALA A 43 59.26 0.25 18.39
N ARG A 44 59.14 1.19 19.35
CA ARG A 44 57.85 1.56 19.98
C ARG A 44 56.89 2.17 18.98
N ASP A 45 57.38 3.05 18.10
CA ASP A 45 56.57 3.68 17.07
C ASP A 45 56.04 2.65 16.07
N MET A 46 56.85 1.66 15.71
CA MET A 46 56.45 0.54 14.85
C MET A 46 55.41 -0.36 15.51
N GLU A 47 55.57 -0.67 16.79
CA GLU A 47 54.58 -1.45 17.55
C GLU A 47 53.25 -0.72 17.66
N THR A 48 53.29 0.61 17.95
CA THR A 48 52.11 1.46 17.99
C THR A 48 51.42 1.54 16.62
N TYR A 49 52.20 1.67 15.56
CA TYR A 49 51.68 1.68 14.19
C TYR A 49 50.98 0.35 13.86
N GLN A 50 51.59 -0.78 14.20
CA GLN A 50 50.99 -2.12 13.96
C GLN A 50 49.69 -2.30 14.75
N ALA A 51 49.67 -1.89 16.03
CA ALA A 51 48.45 -1.93 16.85
C ALA A 51 47.35 -1.07 16.30
N ASN A 52 47.66 0.16 15.90
CA ASN A 52 46.68 1.09 15.29
C ASN A 52 46.17 0.54 13.95
N LYS A 53 47.03 -0.03 13.13
CA LYS A 53 46.63 -0.68 11.88
C LYS A 53 45.65 -1.81 12.11
N GLN A 54 45.96 -2.72 13.07
CA GLN A 54 45.08 -3.83 13.43
C GLN A 54 43.72 -3.33 13.94
N ALA A 55 43.69 -2.29 14.78
CA ALA A 55 42.48 -1.69 15.28
C ALA A 55 41.64 -1.08 14.14
N THR A 56 42.32 -0.42 13.19
CA THR A 56 41.66 0.19 12.03
C THR A 56 41.08 -0.89 11.10
N ASP A 57 41.83 -1.92 10.80
CA ASP A 57 41.39 -3.03 9.96
C ASP A 57 40.16 -3.77 10.59
N ALA A 58 40.18 -3.96 11.91
CA ALA A 58 39.07 -4.53 12.66
C ALA A 58 37.82 -3.61 12.60
N ALA A 59 37.99 -2.29 12.75
CA ALA A 59 36.92 -1.33 12.65
C ALA A 59 36.31 -1.25 11.23
N ILE A 60 37.15 -1.36 10.21
CA ILE A 60 36.69 -1.44 8.80
C ILE A 60 35.86 -2.72 8.58
N ALA A 61 36.32 -3.86 9.06
CA ALA A 61 35.59 -5.13 8.94
C ALA A 61 34.23 -5.08 9.65
N ALA A 62 34.19 -4.52 10.86
CA ALA A 62 32.92 -4.34 11.59
C ALA A 62 31.93 -3.44 10.83
N ARG A 63 32.40 -2.32 10.28
CA ARG A 63 31.56 -1.41 9.47
C ARG A 63 31.07 -2.07 8.19
N GLN A 64 31.90 -2.90 7.55
CA GLN A 64 31.47 -3.65 6.37
C GLN A 64 30.33 -4.61 6.70
N GLN A 65 30.36 -5.28 7.86
CA GLN A 65 29.26 -6.14 8.32
C GLN A 65 27.99 -5.34 8.59
N GLU A 66 28.10 -4.16 9.21
CA GLU A 66 26.95 -3.28 9.44
C GLU A 66 26.32 -2.79 8.13
N ILE A 67 27.17 -2.44 7.16
CA ILE A 67 26.71 -2.02 5.82
C ILE A 67 25.95 -3.16 5.14
N GLU A 68 26.47 -4.39 5.20
CA GLU A 68 25.81 -5.54 4.58
C GLU A 68 24.48 -5.87 5.27
N ALA A 69 24.43 -5.83 6.60
CA ALA A 69 23.19 -5.97 7.35
C ALA A 69 22.16 -4.89 7.02
N SER A 70 22.63 -3.64 6.82
CA SER A 70 21.76 -2.52 6.41
C SER A 70 21.23 -2.70 5.00
N LYS A 71 22.04 -3.18 4.06
CA LYS A 71 21.58 -3.50 2.69
C LYS A 71 20.49 -4.57 2.70
N GLN A 72 20.65 -5.62 3.50
CA GLN A 72 19.62 -6.66 3.62
C GLN A 72 18.30 -6.11 4.18
N LYS A 73 18.36 -5.22 5.18
CA LYS A 73 17.17 -4.55 5.71
C LYS A 73 16.50 -3.65 4.67
N ILE A 74 17.29 -2.92 3.89
CA ILE A 74 16.76 -2.07 2.81
C ILE A 74 16.05 -2.93 1.76
N ALA A 75 16.66 -4.03 1.32
CA ALA A 75 16.05 -4.95 0.36
C ALA A 75 14.74 -5.55 0.88
N ALA A 76 14.69 -5.96 2.15
CA ALA A 76 13.46 -6.45 2.78
C ALA A 76 12.37 -5.37 2.86
N ASN A 77 12.73 -4.13 3.19
CA ASN A 77 11.81 -3.02 3.21
C ASN A 77 11.26 -2.70 1.80
N GLU A 78 12.11 -2.73 0.77
CA GLU A 78 11.69 -2.51 -0.62
C GLU A 78 10.67 -3.55 -1.07
N GLN A 79 10.89 -4.83 -0.73
CA GLN A 79 9.89 -5.88 -0.98
C GLN A 79 8.57 -5.61 -0.26
N GLY A 80 8.63 -5.25 1.02
CA GLY A 80 7.45 -4.88 1.80
C GLY A 80 6.68 -3.70 1.20
N PHE A 81 7.37 -2.68 0.73
CA PHE A 81 6.75 -1.54 0.04
C PHE A 81 6.09 -1.95 -1.28
N GLN A 82 6.69 -2.83 -2.06
CA GLN A 82 6.10 -3.34 -3.30
C GLN A 82 4.82 -4.15 -3.02
N GLU A 83 4.82 -5.01 -2.02
CA GLU A 83 3.63 -5.77 -1.62
C GLU A 83 2.49 -4.85 -1.15
N VAL A 84 2.79 -3.84 -0.33
CA VAL A 84 1.81 -2.82 0.10
C VAL A 84 1.28 -2.04 -1.09
N ALA A 85 2.13 -1.61 -2.02
CA ALA A 85 1.72 -0.90 -3.22
C ALA A 85 0.79 -1.74 -4.10
N GLN A 86 1.12 -3.01 -4.34
CA GLN A 86 0.28 -3.93 -5.12
C GLN A 86 -1.06 -4.20 -4.44
N SER A 87 -1.06 -4.46 -3.12
CA SER A 87 -2.29 -4.67 -2.37
C SER A 87 -3.18 -3.42 -2.36
N THR A 88 -2.58 -2.25 -2.24
CA THR A 88 -3.28 -0.97 -2.30
C THR A 88 -3.88 -0.74 -3.68
N GLN A 89 -3.12 -0.97 -4.76
CA GLN A 89 -3.61 -0.84 -6.13
C GLN A 89 -4.77 -1.81 -6.40
N LYS A 90 -4.68 -3.05 -5.93
CA LYS A 90 -5.76 -4.02 -6.02
C LYS A 90 -7.01 -3.53 -5.30
N ARG A 91 -6.88 -3.08 -4.05
CA ARG A 91 -8.00 -2.51 -3.27
C ARG A 91 -8.62 -1.30 -3.95
N PHE A 92 -7.82 -0.40 -4.53
CA PHE A 92 -8.34 0.73 -5.30
C PHE A 92 -9.13 0.29 -6.52
N SER A 93 -8.67 -0.72 -7.27
CA SER A 93 -9.43 -1.26 -8.41
C SER A 93 -10.74 -1.94 -7.97
N GLU A 94 -10.75 -2.55 -6.80
CA GLU A 94 -11.95 -3.18 -6.23
C GLU A 94 -12.95 -2.15 -5.68
N LEU A 95 -12.51 -0.94 -5.25
CA LEU A 95 -13.40 0.13 -4.80
C LEU A 95 -14.34 0.65 -5.90
N THR A 96 -13.98 0.52 -7.16
CA THR A 96 -14.85 0.85 -8.29
C THR A 96 -15.82 -0.28 -8.66
N GLY A 97 -15.60 -1.47 -8.13
CA GLY A 97 -16.39 -2.66 -8.41
C GLY A 97 -17.55 -2.85 -7.44
N TRP A 98 -18.76 -3.01 -7.98
CA TRP A 98 -19.96 -3.36 -7.23
C TRP A 98 -20.36 -4.80 -7.53
N ALA A 99 -20.77 -5.52 -6.51
CA ALA A 99 -21.35 -6.84 -6.65
C ALA A 99 -22.82 -6.78 -6.22
N MET A 100 -23.73 -7.32 -7.03
CA MET A 100 -25.11 -7.51 -6.64
C MET A 100 -25.17 -8.63 -5.60
N LYS A 101 -25.72 -8.32 -4.44
CA LYS A 101 -25.87 -9.26 -3.33
C LYS A 101 -27.29 -9.83 -3.25
N ARG A 102 -28.28 -8.99 -3.51
CA ARG A 102 -29.70 -9.34 -3.41
C ARG A 102 -30.49 -8.45 -4.35
N GLU A 103 -31.61 -8.96 -4.83
CA GLU A 103 -32.61 -8.21 -5.57
C GLU A 103 -34.03 -8.57 -5.11
N ALA A 104 -34.93 -7.61 -5.24
CA ALA A 104 -36.38 -7.77 -5.10
C ALA A 104 -37.08 -6.98 -6.19
N THR A 105 -38.30 -7.38 -6.52
CA THR A 105 -39.14 -6.70 -7.48
C THR A 105 -40.50 -6.46 -6.82
N ALA A 106 -40.95 -5.19 -6.81
CA ALA A 106 -42.31 -4.84 -6.44
C ALA A 106 -43.15 -4.64 -7.69
N HIS A 107 -44.38 -5.13 -7.71
CA HIS A 107 -45.31 -5.00 -8.83
C HIS A 107 -46.45 -4.05 -8.50
N PHE A 108 -47.00 -3.41 -9.51
CA PHE A 108 -48.02 -2.36 -9.34
C PHE A 108 -49.20 -2.58 -10.27
N GLU A 109 -50.40 -2.14 -9.78
CA GLU A 109 -51.58 -2.10 -10.60
C GLU A 109 -51.50 -0.98 -11.67
N VAL A 110 -52.43 -1.03 -12.61
CA VAL A 110 -52.50 -0.04 -13.69
C VAL A 110 -52.73 1.36 -13.10
N GLY A 111 -51.86 2.28 -13.42
CA GLY A 111 -51.95 3.66 -12.94
C GLY A 111 -51.68 3.88 -11.46
N ASP A 112 -51.24 2.84 -10.74
CA ASP A 112 -51.00 2.90 -9.30
C ASP A 112 -49.49 2.90 -8.98
N SER A 113 -49.13 3.55 -7.87
CA SER A 113 -47.79 3.57 -7.25
C SER A 113 -47.82 3.12 -5.80
N THR A 114 -48.90 2.50 -5.33
CA THR A 114 -49.08 2.01 -3.96
C THR A 114 -48.43 0.64 -3.81
N LEU A 115 -47.58 0.45 -2.80
CA LEU A 115 -46.96 -0.82 -2.47
C LEU A 115 -47.97 -1.77 -1.81
N SER A 116 -48.07 -3.01 -2.32
CA SER A 116 -48.81 -4.08 -1.67
C SER A 116 -48.18 -4.53 -0.35
N ALA A 117 -48.94 -5.22 0.49
CA ALA A 117 -48.41 -5.77 1.75
C ALA A 117 -47.30 -6.79 1.50
N ASN A 118 -47.41 -7.63 0.47
CA ASN A 118 -46.40 -8.60 0.10
C ASN A 118 -45.10 -7.94 -0.40
N ASP A 119 -45.22 -6.89 -1.21
CA ASP A 119 -44.04 -6.11 -1.67
C ASP A 119 -43.33 -5.42 -0.51
N LYS A 120 -44.09 -4.85 0.44
CA LYS A 120 -43.52 -4.25 1.65
C LYS A 120 -42.73 -5.27 2.47
N GLU A 121 -43.24 -6.48 2.66
CA GLU A 121 -42.54 -7.55 3.37
C GLU A 121 -41.26 -7.98 2.66
N ALA A 122 -41.30 -8.14 1.33
CA ALA A 122 -40.12 -8.47 0.52
C ALA A 122 -39.06 -7.38 0.58
N ILE A 123 -39.46 -6.09 0.50
CA ILE A 123 -38.56 -4.95 0.59
C ILE A 123 -37.96 -4.83 2.00
N ALA A 124 -38.77 -5.05 3.06
CA ALA A 124 -38.27 -5.02 4.44
C ALA A 124 -37.22 -6.11 4.69
N THR A 125 -37.45 -7.33 4.18
CA THR A 125 -36.49 -8.44 4.27
C THR A 125 -35.19 -8.09 3.56
N LEU A 126 -35.28 -7.55 2.34
CA LEU A 126 -34.12 -7.09 1.57
C LEU A 126 -33.34 -5.99 2.30
N ALA A 127 -34.04 -5.01 2.88
CA ALA A 127 -33.44 -3.90 3.63
C ALA A 127 -32.72 -4.41 4.89
N GLN A 128 -33.29 -5.34 5.62
CA GLN A 128 -32.70 -5.96 6.81
C GLN A 128 -31.40 -6.71 6.46
N GLU A 129 -31.39 -7.45 5.35
CA GLU A 129 -30.17 -8.12 4.88
C GLU A 129 -29.12 -7.13 4.38
N ALA A 130 -29.54 -6.02 3.77
CA ALA A 130 -28.64 -4.97 3.30
C ALA A 130 -27.90 -4.29 4.46
N VAL A 131 -28.59 -3.92 5.54
CA VAL A 131 -28.01 -3.24 6.72
C VAL A 131 -26.89 -4.08 7.36
N ASN A 132 -26.98 -5.40 7.29
CA ASN A 132 -25.95 -6.32 7.80
C ASN A 132 -24.70 -6.40 6.89
N SER A 133 -24.67 -5.66 5.77
CA SER A 133 -23.56 -5.69 4.80
C SER A 133 -22.76 -4.40 4.89
N LYS A 134 -21.42 -4.53 4.98
CA LYS A 134 -20.54 -3.35 4.95
C LYS A 134 -20.48 -2.76 3.54
N GLY A 135 -20.54 -1.44 3.42
CA GLY A 135 -20.38 -0.74 2.15
C GLY A 135 -21.48 -1.02 1.12
N TYR A 136 -22.71 -1.24 1.59
CA TYR A 136 -23.85 -1.46 0.70
C TYR A 136 -24.47 -0.14 0.22
N VAL A 137 -25.08 -0.21 -0.95
CA VAL A 137 -26.05 0.78 -1.46
C VAL A 137 -27.25 0.03 -2.04
N ILE A 138 -28.40 0.69 -2.06
CA ILE A 138 -29.62 0.16 -2.65
C ILE A 138 -29.93 1.00 -3.90
N GLU A 139 -29.96 0.33 -5.04
CA GLU A 139 -30.39 0.92 -6.31
C GLU A 139 -31.88 0.63 -6.49
N VAL A 140 -32.64 1.65 -6.89
CA VAL A 140 -34.10 1.57 -7.12
C VAL A 140 -34.41 2.08 -8.52
N LYS A 141 -35.05 1.25 -9.37
CA LYS A 141 -35.46 1.60 -10.73
C LYS A 141 -36.92 1.30 -10.95
N GLY A 142 -37.70 2.31 -11.28
CA GLY A 142 -39.14 2.19 -11.59
C GLY A 142 -39.38 2.05 -13.09
N PHE A 143 -40.34 1.21 -13.46
CA PHE A 143 -40.74 0.91 -14.83
C PHE A 143 -42.26 1.00 -14.97
N ALA A 144 -42.71 1.30 -16.19
CA ALA A 144 -44.10 1.29 -16.62
C ALA A 144 -44.29 0.25 -17.76
N ASP A 145 -45.53 -0.14 -17.99
CA ASP A 145 -45.87 -0.81 -19.25
C ASP A 145 -46.04 0.19 -20.41
N SER A 146 -46.28 -0.29 -21.61
CA SER A 146 -46.43 0.55 -22.80
C SER A 146 -47.82 1.19 -22.94
N THR A 147 -48.70 1.08 -21.93
CA THR A 147 -50.06 1.64 -21.97
C THR A 147 -50.00 3.11 -21.61
N GLY A 148 -50.64 3.96 -22.41
CA GLY A 148 -50.69 5.42 -22.17
C GLY A 148 -49.64 6.18 -22.98
N ASN A 149 -49.32 7.40 -22.51
CA ASN A 149 -48.30 8.23 -23.18
C ASN A 149 -46.96 8.22 -22.43
N PRO A 150 -45.85 8.42 -23.13
CA PRO A 150 -44.50 8.35 -22.56
C PRO A 150 -44.29 9.33 -21.37
N VAL A 151 -44.90 10.51 -21.38
CA VAL A 151 -44.75 11.49 -20.29
C VAL A 151 -45.42 10.98 -19.02
N SER A 152 -46.63 10.42 -19.13
CA SER A 152 -47.34 9.80 -18.00
C SER A 152 -46.59 8.58 -17.48
N ASN A 153 -46.06 7.75 -18.36
CA ASN A 153 -45.26 6.58 -17.99
C ASN A 153 -43.96 6.94 -17.30
N GLN A 154 -43.32 8.03 -17.74
CA GLN A 154 -42.14 8.58 -17.05
C GLN A 154 -42.47 9.04 -15.62
N GLN A 155 -43.58 9.78 -15.45
CA GLN A 155 -44.02 10.24 -14.13
C GLN A 155 -44.39 9.03 -13.24
N LEU A 156 -45.19 8.09 -13.77
CA LEU A 156 -45.66 6.93 -13.03
C LEU A 156 -44.47 5.99 -12.58
N SER A 157 -43.48 5.83 -13.45
CA SER A 157 -42.28 5.07 -13.10
C SER A 157 -41.46 5.76 -11.98
N LYS A 158 -41.42 7.10 -12.00
CA LYS A 158 -40.81 7.90 -10.95
C LYS A 158 -41.60 7.79 -9.62
N ASP A 159 -42.92 7.95 -9.63
CA ASP A 159 -43.77 7.88 -8.44
C ASP A 159 -43.65 6.47 -7.75
N ARG A 160 -43.59 5.43 -8.54
CA ARG A 160 -43.35 4.05 -8.05
C ARG A 160 -42.00 3.91 -7.36
N ALA A 161 -40.94 4.39 -8.01
CA ALA A 161 -39.58 4.34 -7.43
C ALA A 161 -39.51 5.19 -6.14
N GLU A 162 -40.13 6.37 -6.11
CA GLU A 162 -40.21 7.24 -4.93
C GLU A 162 -40.99 6.59 -3.78
N ALA A 163 -42.09 5.88 -4.07
CA ALA A 163 -42.83 5.10 -3.06
C ALA A 163 -41.97 4.02 -2.39
N VAL A 164 -41.18 3.29 -3.17
CA VAL A 164 -40.21 2.32 -2.64
C VAL A 164 -39.15 3.00 -1.78
N VAL A 165 -38.58 4.11 -2.27
CA VAL A 165 -37.55 4.88 -1.51
C VAL A 165 -38.14 5.41 -0.20
N ALA A 166 -39.35 5.97 -0.23
CA ALA A 166 -40.01 6.43 0.98
C ALA A 166 -40.19 5.30 2.02
N TYR A 167 -40.62 4.12 1.58
CA TYR A 167 -40.75 2.95 2.44
C TYR A 167 -39.41 2.48 3.02
N LEU A 168 -38.37 2.44 2.21
CA LEU A 168 -37.00 2.10 2.67
C LEU A 168 -36.48 3.06 3.74
N LEU A 169 -36.72 4.37 3.57
CA LEU A 169 -36.25 5.40 4.49
C LEU A 169 -37.08 5.48 5.77
N GLN A 170 -38.43 5.46 5.65
CA GLN A 170 -39.35 5.75 6.75
C GLN A 170 -39.65 4.50 7.59
N ASP A 171 -39.93 3.37 6.94
CA ASP A 171 -40.37 2.14 7.59
C ASP A 171 -39.19 1.18 7.84
N CYS A 172 -38.27 1.02 6.87
CA CYS A 172 -37.12 0.15 7.01
C CYS A 172 -35.89 0.82 7.63
N HIS A 173 -35.93 2.14 7.87
CA HIS A 173 -34.87 2.94 8.50
C HIS A 173 -33.50 2.84 7.78
N VAL A 174 -33.49 2.63 6.46
CA VAL A 174 -32.27 2.62 5.65
C VAL A 174 -31.70 4.05 5.61
N PRO A 175 -30.41 4.25 5.93
CA PRO A 175 -29.81 5.59 5.87
C PRO A 175 -29.82 6.16 4.45
N THR A 176 -30.19 7.42 4.30
CA THR A 176 -30.27 8.12 2.99
C THR A 176 -29.00 8.00 2.16
N LYS A 177 -27.84 8.04 2.80
CA LYS A 177 -26.52 7.86 2.15
C LYS A 177 -26.33 6.50 1.47
N ASN A 178 -27.14 5.52 1.81
CA ASN A 178 -27.08 4.17 1.25
C ASN A 178 -28.11 3.95 0.13
N ILE A 179 -28.87 4.97 -0.25
CA ILE A 179 -29.82 4.92 -1.37
C ILE A 179 -29.22 5.67 -2.57
N VAL A 180 -29.10 4.98 -3.70
CA VAL A 180 -28.77 5.63 -4.98
C VAL A 180 -30.00 6.39 -5.46
N ALA A 181 -29.80 7.54 -6.11
CA ALA A 181 -30.90 8.32 -6.68
C ALA A 181 -31.82 7.43 -7.52
N PRO A 182 -33.14 7.47 -7.28
CA PRO A 182 -34.06 6.57 -7.96
C PRO A 182 -34.10 6.85 -9.47
N GLY A 183 -34.08 5.78 -10.26
CA GLY A 183 -34.22 5.85 -11.70
C GLY A 183 -35.66 5.70 -12.15
N ALA A 184 -36.16 6.64 -12.97
CA ALA A 184 -37.43 6.54 -13.66
C ALA A 184 -37.18 6.09 -15.10
N MET A 185 -37.47 4.82 -15.38
CA MET A 185 -37.11 4.16 -16.64
C MET A 185 -38.26 4.15 -17.66
N SER A 186 -39.42 4.67 -17.30
CA SER A 186 -40.62 4.69 -18.17
C SER A 186 -40.93 3.24 -18.70
N GLU A 187 -41.30 3.13 -19.94
CA GLU A 187 -41.58 1.89 -20.66
C GLU A 187 -40.37 1.27 -21.31
N THR A 188 -39.16 1.80 -20.98
CA THR A 188 -37.92 1.22 -21.51
C THR A 188 -37.55 -0.09 -20.81
N HIS A 189 -36.82 -0.95 -21.48
CA HIS A 189 -36.35 -2.24 -20.94
C HIS A 189 -37.50 -3.13 -20.43
N PRO A 190 -38.48 -3.49 -21.27
CA PRO A 190 -39.58 -4.33 -20.87
C PRO A 190 -39.05 -5.72 -20.47
N LYS A 191 -39.53 -6.24 -19.35
CA LYS A 191 -39.18 -7.57 -18.84
C LYS A 191 -39.96 -8.69 -19.56
N ALA A 192 -41.17 -8.34 -20.03
CA ALA A 192 -42.04 -9.24 -20.77
C ALA A 192 -42.76 -8.48 -21.90
N SER A 193 -43.46 -9.25 -22.80
CA SER A 193 -44.20 -8.65 -23.92
C SER A 193 -45.30 -7.71 -23.45
N ASN A 194 -45.33 -6.51 -23.96
CA ASN A 194 -46.39 -5.53 -23.72
C ASN A 194 -47.74 -5.85 -24.45
N GLU A 195 -47.74 -6.85 -25.34
CA GLU A 195 -48.95 -7.26 -26.05
C GLU A 195 -49.93 -8.04 -25.17
N THR A 196 -49.39 -8.76 -24.15
CA THR A 196 -50.20 -9.54 -23.25
C THR A 196 -50.48 -8.80 -21.93
N THR A 197 -51.66 -9.05 -21.34
CA THR A 197 -52.01 -8.47 -20.03
C THR A 197 -51.04 -8.91 -18.94
N PHE A 198 -50.60 -10.17 -18.97
CA PHE A 198 -49.62 -10.71 -18.05
C PHE A 198 -48.27 -10.00 -18.21
N GLY A 199 -47.77 -9.87 -19.44
CA GLY A 199 -46.51 -9.21 -19.69
C GLY A 199 -46.49 -7.72 -19.30
N ARG A 200 -47.63 -7.02 -19.50
CA ARG A 200 -47.77 -5.64 -19.00
C ARG A 200 -47.72 -5.59 -17.47
N ALA A 201 -48.31 -6.56 -16.78
CA ALA A 201 -48.24 -6.64 -15.32
C ALA A 201 -46.77 -6.82 -14.85
N GLU A 202 -45.99 -7.66 -15.53
CA GLU A 202 -44.56 -7.85 -15.26
C GLU A 202 -43.73 -6.57 -15.52
N ASN A 203 -44.17 -5.73 -16.46
CA ASN A 203 -43.46 -4.49 -16.80
C ASN A 203 -43.80 -3.37 -15.79
N ARG A 204 -44.95 -3.37 -15.13
CA ARG A 204 -45.30 -2.41 -14.06
C ARG A 204 -44.59 -2.79 -12.76
N ARG A 205 -43.31 -2.49 -12.68
CA ARG A 205 -42.47 -2.92 -11.58
C ARG A 205 -41.50 -1.85 -11.09
N VAL A 206 -40.98 -2.09 -9.91
CA VAL A 206 -39.75 -1.46 -9.40
C VAL A 206 -38.75 -2.54 -9.08
N GLU A 207 -37.58 -2.41 -9.66
CA GLU A 207 -36.42 -3.27 -9.33
C GLU A 207 -35.61 -2.63 -8.21
N ILE A 208 -35.37 -3.40 -7.15
CA ILE A 208 -34.59 -2.99 -5.99
C ILE A 208 -33.37 -3.91 -5.91
N LYS A 209 -32.15 -3.36 -5.99
CA LYS A 209 -30.91 -4.13 -5.97
C LYS A 209 -30.00 -3.65 -4.85
N VAL A 210 -29.59 -4.58 -4.00
CA VAL A 210 -28.54 -4.35 -3.01
C VAL A 210 -27.20 -4.60 -3.68
N LEU A 211 -26.40 -3.56 -3.79
CA LEU A 211 -25.06 -3.58 -4.32
C LEU A 211 -24.07 -3.40 -3.17
N VAL A 212 -23.02 -4.19 -3.16
CA VAL A 212 -21.97 -4.13 -2.14
C VAL A 212 -20.65 -3.78 -2.82
N ASN A 213 -19.95 -2.80 -2.28
CA ASN A 213 -18.64 -2.42 -2.79
C ASN A 213 -17.63 -3.53 -2.49
N LYS A 214 -16.99 -4.09 -3.53
CA LYS A 214 -16.06 -5.21 -3.42
C LYS A 214 -14.84 -4.89 -2.55
N GLY A 215 -14.35 -3.67 -2.62
CA GLY A 215 -13.18 -3.24 -1.84
C GLY A 215 -13.48 -3.05 -0.35
N VAL A 216 -14.75 -2.75 0.00
CA VAL A 216 -15.18 -2.59 1.41
C VAL A 216 -15.63 -3.93 2.00
N ALA A 217 -16.32 -4.76 1.22
CA ALA A 217 -16.80 -6.07 1.65
C ALA A 217 -15.66 -7.07 1.89
N GLY A 218 -14.57 -7.00 1.12
CA GLY A 218 -13.39 -7.85 1.26
C GLY A 218 -12.45 -7.47 2.41
N GLY A 219 -12.71 -6.39 3.14
CA GLY A 219 -11.87 -5.86 4.22
C GLY A 219 -12.10 -6.46 5.61
N SER A 220 -12.71 -7.62 5.72
CA SER A 220 -12.82 -8.36 6.99
C SER A 220 -11.87 -9.54 7.00
N GLY A 221 -10.62 -9.31 7.42
CA GLY A 221 -9.69 -10.41 7.64
C GLY A 221 -8.26 -9.93 7.79
N ASN A 222 -7.86 -9.49 8.89
CA ASN A 222 -6.82 -9.96 9.82
C ASN A 222 -6.74 -9.01 10.99
#